data_c61c0a46f3c6a2bded382e09fe930682
#
_entry.id   c61c0a46f3c6a2bded382e09fe930682
#
_cell.length_a   1.000
_cell.length_b   1.000
_cell.length_c   1.000
_cell.angle_alpha   90.00
_cell.angle_beta   90.00
_cell.angle_gamma   90.00
#
_symmetry.space_group_name_H-M   'P 1'
#
loop_
_entity.id
_entity.type
_entity.pdbx_description
1 polymer ?
#
loop_
_entity_poly.entity_id
_entity_poly.type
_entity_poly.pdbx_seq_one_letter_code
_entity_poly.pdbx_strand_id
1 'polypeptide(L)'
;MFFKRKIDLFKKNLFLCLFLIMGSFAVGQNFDLAGFGYTGGPPLGYFIEFQKGNKIEISWYNAKEEEVKKVYTYKKKYIGRFPLFELDADMPDDLYANLDPKSKEYLGNKFMLLTGLAKKAWGENEDAVIGLSILPASKGKKASGFFTRFPTGGTGETPYFYYENVSSHLVEKSKEGKREYKIENLCDMREDTPWVEGVAGWGIGESFVIKTWKSSDDKYILLMNGYISASNPKLYDENGRIKKIMVEGVTSGKKKEFIVKDTPHPQTVDISFLPEQEDVKITILDVYKGTKYEDTAIHFMILWRTEVIPYE
;
A
#
# COMPACT_ATOMS: atom_id res chain seq x y z
N MET A 1 -31.38 -45.58 24.88
CA MET A 1 -31.06 -45.33 23.43
C MET A 1 -31.32 -43.87 22.97
N PHE A 2 -32.15 -43.11 23.61
CA PHE A 2 -32.47 -41.72 23.27
C PHE A 2 -31.43 -40.68 23.73
N PHE A 3 -30.69 -40.94 24.78
CA PHE A 3 -29.72 -39.99 25.33
C PHE A 3 -28.40 -39.88 24.51
N LYS A 4 -27.98 -40.97 23.89
CA LYS A 4 -26.77 -40.99 23.06
C LYS A 4 -26.93 -40.18 21.74
N ARG A 5 -28.13 -40.15 21.13
CA ARG A 5 -28.42 -39.40 19.93
C ARG A 5 -28.43 -37.89 20.15
N LYS A 6 -28.80 -37.38 21.33
CA LYS A 6 -28.79 -35.95 21.64
C LYS A 6 -27.37 -35.41 21.82
N ILE A 7 -26.44 -36.22 22.37
CA ILE A 7 -25.04 -35.81 22.58
C ILE A 7 -24.29 -35.73 21.23
N ASP A 8 -24.58 -36.65 20.31
CA ASP A 8 -23.96 -36.64 18.97
C ASP A 8 -24.47 -35.49 18.09
N LEU A 9 -25.73 -35.11 18.26
CA LEU A 9 -26.30 -33.93 17.54
C LEU A 9 -25.73 -32.61 18.10
N PHE A 10 -25.50 -32.56 19.43
CA PHE A 10 -24.88 -31.39 20.07
C PHE A 10 -23.41 -31.23 19.69
N LYS A 11 -22.67 -32.33 19.61
CA LYS A 11 -21.27 -32.31 19.11
C LYS A 11 -21.16 -31.95 17.64
N LYS A 12 -22.09 -32.42 16.79
CA LYS A 12 -22.12 -32.04 15.36
C LYS A 12 -22.47 -30.59 15.16
N ASN A 13 -23.39 -30.03 15.92
CA ASN A 13 -23.76 -28.63 15.84
C ASN A 13 -22.68 -27.72 16.47
N LEU A 14 -21.97 -28.17 17.52
CA LEU A 14 -20.84 -27.44 18.08
C LEU A 14 -19.64 -27.41 17.13
N PHE A 15 -19.42 -28.50 16.38
CA PHE A 15 -18.39 -28.54 15.33
C PHE A 15 -18.77 -27.68 14.11
N LEU A 16 -20.05 -27.61 13.75
CA LEU A 16 -20.53 -26.75 12.68
C LEU A 16 -20.53 -25.27 13.08
N CYS A 17 -20.84 -24.95 14.34
CA CYS A 17 -20.70 -23.58 14.87
C CYS A 17 -19.23 -23.14 15.03
N LEU A 18 -18.31 -24.05 15.36
CA LEU A 18 -16.87 -23.74 15.37
C LEU A 18 -16.31 -23.53 13.96
N PHE A 19 -16.87 -24.15 12.92
CA PHE A 19 -16.52 -23.88 11.53
C PHE A 19 -17.15 -22.60 10.98
N LEU A 20 -18.26 -22.11 11.56
CA LEU A 20 -18.90 -20.85 11.19
C LEU A 20 -18.34 -19.64 11.94
N ILE A 21 -17.57 -19.86 13.03
CA ILE A 21 -16.83 -18.80 13.76
C ILE A 21 -15.36 -18.73 13.30
N MET A 22 -14.86 -19.67 12.56
CA MET A 22 -13.75 -19.43 11.66
C MET A 22 -14.27 -18.57 10.51
N GLY A 23 -14.62 -17.30 10.87
CA GLY A 23 -14.69 -16.25 9.92
C GLY A 23 -13.43 -16.36 9.07
N SER A 24 -13.62 -16.39 7.81
CA SER A 24 -12.57 -16.31 6.80
C SER A 24 -11.52 -15.27 7.25
N PHE A 25 -10.53 -15.71 8.03
CA PHE A 25 -9.22 -15.14 7.91
C PHE A 25 -8.88 -15.44 6.45
N ALA A 26 -9.13 -14.49 5.58
CA ALA A 26 -8.54 -14.50 4.27
C ALA A 26 -7.05 -14.56 4.56
N VAL A 27 -6.50 -15.78 4.56
CA VAL A 27 -5.08 -16.03 4.48
C VAL A 27 -4.68 -15.23 3.26
N GLY A 28 -3.84 -14.23 3.43
CA GLY A 28 -3.34 -13.46 2.33
C GLY A 28 -2.84 -14.42 1.28
N GLN A 29 -3.34 -14.28 0.07
CA GLN A 29 -2.90 -15.16 -1.01
C GLN A 29 -1.50 -14.71 -1.39
N ASN A 30 -0.49 -15.47 -0.96
CA ASN A 30 0.83 -15.40 -1.59
C ASN A 30 0.64 -15.77 -3.06
N PHE A 31 0.47 -14.77 -3.92
CA PHE A 31 0.50 -15.00 -5.35
C PHE A 31 1.95 -15.03 -5.83
N ASP A 32 2.21 -15.87 -6.84
CA ASP A 32 3.52 -15.94 -7.48
C ASP A 32 3.78 -14.62 -8.22
N LEU A 33 4.89 -13.98 -7.95
CA LEU A 33 5.31 -12.76 -8.65
C LEU A 33 5.89 -13.07 -10.03
N ALA A 34 6.22 -14.33 -10.34
CA ALA A 34 6.81 -14.70 -11.63
C ALA A 34 5.88 -14.36 -12.79
N GLY A 35 6.42 -13.63 -13.75
CA GLY A 35 5.69 -13.13 -14.93
C GLY A 35 5.10 -11.73 -14.73
N PHE A 36 5.22 -11.14 -13.54
CA PHE A 36 4.81 -9.76 -13.31
C PHE A 36 6.00 -8.81 -13.36
N GLY A 37 5.79 -7.70 -14.03
CA GLY A 37 6.78 -6.64 -14.18
C GLY A 37 6.36 -5.35 -13.48
N TYR A 38 7.35 -4.57 -13.10
CA TYR A 38 7.20 -3.24 -12.51
C TYR A 38 7.99 -2.24 -13.34
N THR A 39 7.34 -1.16 -13.71
CA THR A 39 8.03 -0.04 -14.36
C THR A 39 8.32 1.04 -13.34
N GLY A 40 9.56 1.46 -13.23
CA GLY A 40 9.91 2.74 -12.64
C GLY A 40 9.42 3.84 -13.56
N GLY A 41 8.49 4.69 -13.08
CA GLY A 41 8.04 5.84 -13.85
C GLY A 41 9.17 6.84 -14.11
N PRO A 42 9.00 7.77 -15.09
CA PRO A 42 9.95 8.85 -15.28
C PRO A 42 10.23 9.59 -13.96
N PRO A 43 11.48 9.90 -13.62
CA PRO A 43 12.65 9.85 -14.47
C PRO A 43 13.43 8.51 -14.46
N LEU A 44 12.94 7.46 -13.84
CA LEU A 44 13.74 6.27 -13.51
C LEU A 44 14.03 5.37 -14.72
N GLY A 45 13.11 5.26 -15.65
CA GLY A 45 13.32 4.52 -16.90
C GLY A 45 13.82 3.09 -16.75
N TYR A 46 13.46 2.41 -15.65
CA TYR A 46 13.81 1.01 -15.46
C TYR A 46 12.57 0.11 -15.38
N PHE A 47 12.75 -1.15 -15.66
CA PHE A 47 11.74 -2.18 -15.57
C PHE A 47 12.27 -3.36 -14.75
N ILE A 48 11.44 -3.90 -13.87
CA ILE A 48 11.76 -5.06 -13.03
C ILE A 48 10.77 -6.16 -13.39
N GLU A 49 11.25 -7.32 -13.79
CA GLU A 49 10.43 -8.50 -14.07
C GLU A 49 10.82 -9.67 -13.17
N PHE A 50 9.83 -10.20 -12.44
CA PHE A 50 10.02 -11.41 -11.66
C PHE A 50 9.92 -12.65 -12.54
N GLN A 51 10.92 -13.52 -12.45
CA GLN A 51 11.02 -14.76 -13.19
C GLN A 51 10.96 -15.97 -12.27
N LYS A 52 10.66 -17.16 -12.81
CA LYS A 52 10.68 -18.42 -12.06
C LYS A 52 12.07 -18.69 -11.46
N GLY A 53 12.09 -19.38 -10.29
CA GLY A 53 13.34 -19.79 -9.65
C GLY A 53 14.05 -18.66 -8.89
N ASN A 54 13.28 -17.74 -8.28
CA ASN A 54 13.82 -16.61 -7.52
C ASN A 54 14.77 -15.74 -8.34
N LYS A 55 14.45 -15.51 -9.60
CA LYS A 55 15.18 -14.63 -10.49
C LYS A 55 14.40 -13.35 -10.74
N ILE A 56 15.13 -12.29 -10.97
CA ILE A 56 14.60 -10.99 -11.33
C ILE A 56 15.44 -10.42 -12.46
N GLU A 57 14.78 -9.98 -13.52
CA GLU A 57 15.42 -9.24 -14.59
C GLU A 57 15.19 -7.76 -14.36
N ILE A 58 16.24 -6.98 -14.38
CA ILE A 58 16.18 -5.54 -14.34
C ILE A 58 16.68 -5.04 -15.68
N SER A 59 15.86 -4.23 -16.37
CA SER A 59 16.23 -3.57 -17.61
C SER A 59 16.14 -2.04 -17.44
N TRP A 60 17.04 -1.33 -18.10
CA TRP A 60 17.11 0.14 -18.10
C TRP A 60 17.76 0.65 -19.36
N TYR A 61 17.63 1.95 -19.60
CA TYR A 61 18.37 2.63 -20.66
C TYR A 61 19.62 3.28 -20.09
N ASN A 62 20.80 2.94 -20.64
CA ASN A 62 22.06 3.54 -20.25
C ASN A 62 22.19 4.99 -20.79
N ALA A 63 23.31 5.67 -20.49
CA ALA A 63 23.56 7.04 -20.94
C ALA A 63 23.67 7.19 -22.47
N LYS A 64 23.72 6.09 -23.22
CA LYS A 64 23.74 6.07 -24.69
C LYS A 64 22.36 5.73 -25.26
N GLU A 65 21.31 5.67 -24.43
CA GLU A 65 19.95 5.26 -24.79
C GLU A 65 19.86 3.80 -25.29
N GLU A 66 20.83 2.96 -24.93
CA GLU A 66 20.79 1.53 -25.22
C GLU A 66 20.07 0.78 -24.10
N GLU A 67 19.18 -0.13 -24.45
CA GLU A 67 18.54 -1.00 -23.45
C GLU A 67 19.56 -2.00 -22.90
N VAL A 68 19.72 -2.00 -21.59
CA VAL A 68 20.56 -2.94 -20.85
C VAL A 68 19.66 -3.84 -20.01
N LYS A 69 19.95 -5.14 -20.02
CA LYS A 69 19.23 -6.14 -19.19
C LYS A 69 20.21 -6.92 -18.33
N LYS A 70 19.83 -7.12 -17.07
CA LYS A 70 20.62 -7.94 -16.16
C LYS A 70 19.71 -8.80 -15.29
N VAL A 71 20.02 -10.10 -15.24
CA VAL A 71 19.30 -11.07 -14.42
C VAL A 71 20.07 -11.27 -13.12
N TYR A 72 19.35 -11.18 -12.01
CA TYR A 72 19.83 -11.45 -10.67
C TYR A 72 19.08 -12.63 -10.08
N THR A 73 19.72 -13.33 -9.14
CA THR A 73 19.02 -14.18 -8.19
C THR A 73 18.73 -13.38 -6.93
N TYR A 74 17.61 -13.66 -6.28
CA TYR A 74 17.28 -12.96 -5.03
C TYR A 74 16.95 -13.91 -3.89
N LYS A 75 17.14 -13.41 -2.67
CA LYS A 75 16.61 -14.00 -1.45
C LYS A 75 15.56 -13.07 -0.87
N LYS A 76 14.39 -13.63 -0.56
CA LYS A 76 13.33 -12.89 0.12
C LYS A 76 13.52 -13.02 1.62
N LYS A 77 13.55 -11.90 2.32
CA LYS A 77 13.59 -11.77 3.78
C LYS A 77 12.47 -10.83 4.22
N TYR A 78 12.31 -10.66 5.53
CA TYR A 78 11.39 -9.67 6.08
C TYR A 78 12.09 -8.81 7.10
N ILE A 79 11.75 -7.50 7.11
CA ILE A 79 12.09 -6.57 8.18
C ILE A 79 10.76 -6.13 8.79
N GLY A 80 10.41 -6.70 9.95
CA GLY A 80 9.05 -6.60 10.45
C GLY A 80 8.06 -7.19 9.44
N ARG A 81 7.14 -6.36 8.94
CA ARG A 81 6.12 -6.76 7.95
C ARG A 81 6.52 -6.46 6.50
N PHE A 82 7.73 -5.95 6.27
CA PHE A 82 8.18 -5.50 4.97
C PHE A 82 8.99 -6.60 4.27
N PRO A 83 8.56 -7.08 3.09
CA PRO A 83 9.36 -8.00 2.31
C PRO A 83 10.57 -7.27 1.72
N LEU A 84 11.74 -7.82 2.01
CA LEU A 84 13.04 -7.36 1.53
C LEU A 84 13.59 -8.37 0.52
N PHE A 85 13.87 -7.91 -0.67
CA PHE A 85 14.52 -8.67 -1.73
C PHE A 85 16.01 -8.31 -1.73
N GLU A 86 16.87 -9.31 -1.52
CA GLU A 86 18.33 -9.16 -1.52
C GLU A 86 18.89 -9.86 -2.75
N LEU A 87 19.42 -9.08 -3.67
CA LEU A 87 20.01 -9.56 -4.92
C LEU A 87 21.42 -10.13 -4.65
N ASP A 88 21.88 -11.02 -5.51
CA ASP A 88 23.20 -11.64 -5.46
C ASP A 88 24.35 -10.68 -5.85
N ALA A 89 24.03 -9.54 -6.42
CA ALA A 89 25.00 -8.47 -6.74
C ALA A 89 24.35 -7.09 -6.61
N ASP A 90 25.17 -6.05 -6.50
CA ASP A 90 24.71 -4.68 -6.51
C ASP A 90 24.06 -4.33 -7.87
N MET A 91 23.02 -3.50 -7.80
CA MET A 91 22.42 -2.90 -8.99
C MET A 91 23.45 -1.96 -9.65
N PRO A 92 23.40 -1.83 -10.99
CA PRO A 92 24.40 -1.03 -11.70
C PRO A 92 24.27 0.45 -11.41
N ASP A 93 25.41 1.14 -11.36
CA ASP A 93 25.49 2.58 -11.09
C ASP A 93 24.79 3.43 -12.16
N ASP A 94 24.67 2.91 -13.38
CA ASP A 94 24.04 3.59 -14.51
C ASP A 94 22.53 3.38 -14.60
N LEU A 95 21.94 2.53 -13.73
CA LEU A 95 20.48 2.35 -13.62
C LEU A 95 19.73 3.69 -13.46
N TYR A 96 20.42 4.68 -12.94
CA TYR A 96 19.93 6.01 -12.67
C TYR A 96 20.77 7.11 -13.32
N ALA A 97 21.30 6.86 -14.50
CA ALA A 97 22.17 7.82 -15.20
C ALA A 97 21.52 9.21 -15.39
N ASN A 98 20.19 9.25 -15.42
CA ASN A 98 19.39 10.47 -15.59
C ASN A 98 18.86 11.05 -14.27
N LEU A 99 19.22 10.46 -13.11
CA LEU A 99 18.83 10.98 -11.81
C LEU A 99 19.89 11.91 -11.22
N ASP A 100 19.42 12.71 -10.25
CA ASP A 100 20.31 13.52 -9.41
C ASP A 100 21.52 12.68 -8.97
N PRO A 101 22.75 13.18 -9.16
CA PRO A 101 24.00 12.50 -8.72
C PRO A 101 23.97 12.00 -7.27
N LYS A 102 23.20 12.65 -6.39
CA LYS A 102 22.98 12.20 -5.02
C LYS A 102 22.22 10.87 -4.92
N SER A 103 21.46 10.52 -5.93
CA SER A 103 20.70 9.25 -5.97
C SER A 103 21.61 8.05 -6.17
N LYS A 104 22.77 8.20 -6.78
CA LYS A 104 23.79 7.13 -6.92
C LYS A 104 24.31 6.60 -5.58
N GLU A 105 24.20 7.39 -4.52
CA GLU A 105 24.63 6.96 -3.19
C GLU A 105 23.69 5.91 -2.55
N TYR A 106 22.52 5.69 -3.12
CA TYR A 106 21.46 4.85 -2.56
C TYR A 106 21.31 3.49 -3.23
N LEU A 107 22.08 3.23 -4.29
CA LEU A 107 22.06 1.97 -4.99
C LEU A 107 22.79 0.89 -4.18
N GLY A 108 22.18 -0.25 -4.10
CA GLY A 108 22.69 -1.43 -3.47
C GLY A 108 22.05 -2.67 -4.06
N ASN A 109 22.15 -3.76 -3.35
CA ASN A 109 21.59 -5.03 -3.76
C ASN A 109 20.25 -5.35 -3.06
N LYS A 110 19.60 -4.38 -2.42
CA LYS A 110 18.38 -4.64 -1.64
C LYS A 110 17.28 -3.67 -2.00
N PHE A 111 16.05 -4.15 -2.05
CA PHE A 111 14.86 -3.31 -2.17
C PHE A 111 13.68 -3.92 -1.42
N MET A 112 12.79 -3.08 -0.94
CA MET A 112 11.49 -3.49 -0.43
C MET A 112 10.45 -3.41 -1.53
N LEU A 113 9.48 -4.31 -1.50
CA LEU A 113 8.36 -4.28 -2.44
C LEU A 113 7.05 -4.47 -1.69
N LEU A 114 6.23 -3.44 -1.69
CA LEU A 114 4.86 -3.49 -1.20
C LEU A 114 3.94 -3.60 -2.40
N THR A 115 3.18 -4.68 -2.49
CA THR A 115 2.43 -4.99 -3.70
C THR A 115 1.09 -5.64 -3.42
N GLY A 116 0.19 -5.56 -4.39
CA GLY A 116 -1.10 -6.20 -4.40
C GLY A 116 -1.49 -6.67 -5.81
N LEU A 117 -2.39 -7.62 -5.88
CA LEU A 117 -2.94 -8.13 -7.13
C LEU A 117 -4.22 -7.38 -7.48
N ALA A 118 -4.16 -6.56 -8.51
CA ALA A 118 -5.33 -5.87 -9.06
C ALA A 118 -6.11 -6.83 -9.96
N LYS A 119 -7.38 -7.05 -9.63
CA LYS A 119 -8.28 -7.95 -10.38
C LYS A 119 -8.85 -7.23 -11.60
N LYS A 120 -8.68 -7.85 -12.79
CA LYS A 120 -9.19 -7.32 -14.06
C LYS A 120 -8.82 -5.85 -14.26
N ALA A 121 -7.53 -5.54 -14.11
CA ALA A 121 -7.04 -4.19 -14.22
C ALA A 121 -7.36 -3.58 -15.59
N TRP A 122 -7.76 -2.31 -15.57
CA TRP A 122 -8.01 -1.48 -16.78
C TRP A 122 -9.02 -2.01 -17.80
N GLY A 123 -10.00 -2.80 -17.36
CA GLY A 123 -11.01 -3.36 -18.28
C GLY A 123 -10.48 -4.51 -19.15
N GLU A 124 -9.26 -4.95 -18.88
CA GLU A 124 -8.68 -6.12 -19.49
C GLU A 124 -9.14 -7.41 -18.80
N ASN A 125 -9.00 -8.54 -19.46
CA ASN A 125 -9.39 -9.83 -18.88
C ASN A 125 -8.32 -10.41 -17.96
N GLU A 126 -7.20 -9.71 -17.78
CA GLU A 126 -6.05 -10.17 -17.03
C GLU A 126 -5.87 -9.41 -15.71
N ASP A 127 -5.39 -10.12 -14.71
CA ASP A 127 -5.00 -9.53 -13.43
C ASP A 127 -3.60 -8.89 -13.58
N ALA A 128 -3.38 -7.77 -12.89
CA ALA A 128 -2.10 -7.07 -12.88
C ALA A 128 -1.57 -6.90 -11.46
N VAL A 129 -0.27 -6.90 -11.29
CA VAL A 129 0.35 -6.56 -10.01
C VAL A 129 0.59 -5.06 -9.97
N ILE A 130 0.10 -4.43 -8.91
CA ILE A 130 0.38 -3.04 -8.60
C ILE A 130 1.23 -2.97 -7.35
N GLY A 131 2.06 -1.96 -7.23
CA GLY A 131 2.90 -1.89 -6.05
C GLY A 131 3.75 -0.66 -5.93
N LEU A 132 4.33 -0.55 -4.75
CA LEU A 132 5.31 0.43 -4.38
C LEU A 132 6.64 -0.28 -4.22
N SER A 133 7.63 0.06 -5.04
CA SER A 133 9.01 -0.39 -4.86
C SER A 133 9.80 0.64 -4.08
N ILE A 134 10.40 0.22 -2.99
CA ILE A 134 11.22 1.05 -2.13
C ILE A 134 12.63 0.47 -2.14
N LEU A 135 13.60 1.27 -2.60
CA LEU A 135 15.00 0.88 -2.64
C LEU A 135 15.72 1.45 -1.41
N PRO A 136 15.97 0.67 -0.36
CA PRO A 136 16.73 1.15 0.78
C PRO A 136 18.21 1.32 0.41
N ALA A 137 18.85 2.33 0.99
CA ALA A 137 20.29 2.52 0.86
C ALA A 137 21.03 1.32 1.46
N SER A 138 21.89 0.66 0.68
CA SER A 138 22.65 -0.51 1.14
C SER A 138 23.78 -0.16 2.11
N LYS A 139 24.14 1.11 2.26
CA LYS A 139 25.30 1.57 3.04
C LYS A 139 24.97 2.43 4.25
N GLY A 140 23.79 2.28 4.84
CA GLY A 140 23.42 2.94 6.10
C GLY A 140 23.14 4.44 5.99
N LYS A 141 23.07 4.99 4.78
CA LYS A 141 22.62 6.35 4.51
C LYS A 141 21.13 6.36 4.16
N LYS A 142 20.49 7.49 4.26
CA LYS A 142 19.03 7.64 4.07
C LYS A 142 18.55 6.88 2.83
N ALA A 143 17.59 5.99 3.03
CA ALA A 143 16.87 5.38 1.92
C ALA A 143 16.15 6.47 1.15
N SER A 144 16.25 6.47 -0.16
CA SER A 144 15.33 7.22 -1.00
C SER A 144 14.29 6.25 -1.53
N GLY A 145 13.00 6.54 -1.28
CA GLY A 145 11.92 5.77 -1.85
C GLY A 145 11.79 6.10 -3.33
N PHE A 146 11.79 5.07 -4.16
CA PHE A 146 11.40 5.20 -5.55
C PHE A 146 10.05 4.54 -5.71
N PHE A 147 9.10 5.33 -6.11
CA PHE A 147 7.75 4.86 -6.37
C PHE A 147 7.68 4.30 -7.79
N THR A 148 7.41 3.01 -7.90
CA THR A 148 6.81 2.56 -9.12
C THR A 148 5.39 3.10 -9.13
N ARG A 149 5.08 3.92 -10.10
CA ARG A 149 3.73 4.40 -10.35
C ARG A 149 2.78 3.23 -10.31
N PHE A 150 1.69 3.35 -9.55
CA PHE A 150 0.51 2.59 -9.89
C PHE A 150 0.26 2.81 -11.38
N PRO A 151 0.09 1.75 -12.18
CA PRO A 151 -0.22 1.93 -13.56
C PRO A 151 -1.52 2.72 -13.66
N THR A 152 -1.38 4.03 -13.84
CA THR A 152 -2.50 4.90 -14.16
C THR A 152 -2.81 4.65 -15.62
N GLY A 153 -4.01 4.17 -15.92
CA GLY A 153 -4.43 3.90 -17.28
C GLY A 153 -4.12 5.08 -18.20
N GLY A 154 -3.22 4.87 -19.11
CA GLY A 154 -3.17 5.48 -20.44
C GLY A 154 -2.66 6.90 -20.60
N THR A 155 -2.65 7.80 -19.66
CA THR A 155 -2.33 9.22 -19.94
C THR A 155 -1.11 9.79 -19.24
N GLY A 156 -0.46 9.03 -18.37
CA GLY A 156 0.74 9.53 -17.67
C GLY A 156 0.47 10.63 -16.65
N GLU A 157 -0.74 11.07 -16.49
CA GLU A 157 -1.12 12.04 -15.48
C GLU A 157 -1.38 11.33 -14.16
N THR A 158 -0.74 11.79 -13.09
CA THR A 158 -1.11 11.42 -11.74
C THR A 158 -2.53 11.92 -11.53
N PRO A 159 -3.51 11.08 -11.21
CA PRO A 159 -4.83 11.60 -10.90
C PRO A 159 -4.66 12.53 -9.71
N TYR A 160 -5.01 13.81 -9.90
CA TYR A 160 -5.06 14.76 -8.81
C TYR A 160 -6.27 14.42 -7.96
N PHE A 161 -6.03 13.76 -6.81
CA PHE A 161 -7.06 13.61 -5.80
C PHE A 161 -7.09 14.86 -4.95
N TYR A 162 -8.28 15.38 -4.74
CA TYR A 162 -8.48 16.50 -3.83
C TYR A 162 -9.13 15.96 -2.56
N TYR A 163 -8.59 16.42 -1.43
CA TYR A 163 -9.13 16.14 -0.12
C TYR A 163 -9.67 17.43 0.48
N GLU A 164 -10.82 17.32 1.12
CA GLU A 164 -11.47 18.44 1.79
C GLU A 164 -11.90 18.05 3.20
N ASN A 165 -12.26 19.06 3.99
CA ASN A 165 -12.84 18.86 5.33
C ASN A 165 -12.01 17.91 6.21
N VAL A 166 -10.68 18.01 6.11
CA VAL A 166 -9.78 17.26 6.98
C VAL A 166 -9.90 17.81 8.41
N SER A 167 -10.15 16.92 9.38
CA SER A 167 -10.37 17.30 10.76
C SER A 167 -9.09 17.79 11.45
N SER A 168 -7.96 17.12 11.19
CA SER A 168 -6.65 17.51 11.73
C SER A 168 -5.48 16.94 10.93
N HIS A 169 -4.27 17.43 11.25
CA HIS A 169 -3.02 16.76 10.86
C HIS A 169 -1.93 17.08 11.89
N LEU A 170 -0.99 16.15 12.04
CA LEU A 170 0.15 16.30 12.95
C LEU A 170 1.16 17.33 12.42
N VAL A 171 1.64 18.14 13.35
CA VAL A 171 2.70 19.11 13.11
C VAL A 171 3.81 18.92 14.14
N GLU A 172 4.95 18.40 13.69
CA GLU A 172 6.14 18.27 14.50
C GLU A 172 7.05 19.49 14.34
N LYS A 173 7.55 19.98 15.47
CA LYS A 173 8.58 21.04 15.51
C LYS A 173 9.88 20.43 15.99
N SER A 174 10.93 20.56 15.21
CA SER A 174 12.28 20.15 15.57
C SER A 174 13.25 21.34 15.46
N LYS A 175 14.50 21.14 15.88
CA LYS A 175 15.58 22.13 15.67
C LYS A 175 15.89 22.34 14.18
N GLU A 176 15.55 21.37 13.34
CA GLU A 176 15.79 21.39 11.91
C GLU A 176 14.63 22.03 11.13
N GLY A 177 13.51 22.37 11.81
CA GLY A 177 12.36 23.02 11.22
C GLY A 177 11.01 22.40 11.63
N LYS A 178 10.01 22.74 10.85
CA LYS A 178 8.63 22.25 10.99
C LYS A 178 8.37 21.13 9.97
N ARG A 179 7.87 19.99 10.42
CA ARG A 179 7.37 18.91 9.57
C ARG A 179 5.86 18.80 9.72
N GLU A 180 5.15 18.75 8.61
CA GLU A 180 3.70 18.64 8.57
C GLU A 180 3.30 17.36 7.85
N TYR A 181 2.38 16.60 8.44
CA TYR A 181 1.87 15.34 7.89
C TYR A 181 0.49 15.57 7.30
N LYS A 182 0.46 16.36 6.23
CA LYS A 182 -0.76 16.89 5.60
C LYS A 182 -1.56 15.82 4.87
N ILE A 183 -2.83 16.12 4.61
CA ILE A 183 -3.74 15.23 3.91
C ILE A 183 -3.32 14.98 2.44
N GLU A 184 -2.68 15.95 1.81
CA GLU A 184 -2.17 15.84 0.45
C GLU A 184 -1.10 14.76 0.29
N ASN A 185 -0.46 14.36 1.39
CA ASN A 185 0.49 13.26 1.42
C ASN A 185 -0.16 11.93 1.03
N LEU A 186 -1.48 11.78 1.18
CA LEU A 186 -2.19 10.55 0.80
C LEU A 186 -2.14 10.23 -0.70
N CYS A 187 -1.75 11.17 -1.55
CA CYS A 187 -1.62 10.96 -2.99
C CYS A 187 -0.28 11.45 -3.58
N ASP A 188 0.66 11.88 -2.74
CA ASP A 188 1.96 12.37 -3.22
C ASP A 188 2.90 11.24 -3.66
N MET A 189 2.56 9.99 -3.34
CA MET A 189 3.32 8.79 -3.66
C MET A 189 4.78 8.84 -3.20
N ARG A 190 5.06 9.56 -2.13
CA ARG A 190 6.40 9.71 -1.56
C ARG A 190 6.54 8.83 -0.33
N GLU A 191 7.75 8.28 -0.17
CA GLU A 191 8.14 7.60 1.05
C GLU A 191 8.25 8.59 2.22
N ASP A 192 8.04 8.10 3.44
CA ASP A 192 8.16 8.88 4.68
C ASP A 192 7.18 10.07 4.79
N THR A 193 6.18 10.16 3.94
CA THR A 193 5.21 11.24 3.93
C THR A 193 3.76 10.77 4.12
N PRO A 194 3.40 10.08 5.23
CA PRO A 194 2.01 9.75 5.50
C PRO A 194 1.21 11.00 5.86
N TRP A 195 -0.11 10.93 5.72
CA TRP A 195 -0.97 11.73 6.56
C TRP A 195 -0.99 11.12 7.96
N VAL A 196 -0.89 11.98 8.98
CA VAL A 196 -1.01 11.59 10.37
C VAL A 196 -1.98 12.55 11.02
N GLU A 197 -2.97 12.01 11.73
CA GLU A 197 -3.91 12.85 12.47
C GLU A 197 -3.21 13.66 13.59
N GLY A 198 -3.81 14.76 13.99
CA GLY A 198 -3.15 15.74 14.87
C GLY A 198 -3.81 15.93 16.24
N VAL A 199 -4.70 15.01 16.66
CA VAL A 199 -5.36 15.10 17.96
C VAL A 199 -4.64 14.26 19.02
N ALA A 200 -4.94 14.47 20.27
CA ALA A 200 -4.44 13.60 21.34
C ALA A 200 -5.15 12.25 21.30
N GLY A 201 -4.38 11.17 21.41
CA GLY A 201 -4.86 9.79 21.34
C GLY A 201 -4.76 9.18 19.95
N TRP A 202 -5.64 8.27 19.63
CA TRP A 202 -5.55 7.42 18.42
C TRP A 202 -6.31 7.95 17.20
N GLY A 203 -6.75 9.20 17.20
CA GLY A 203 -7.46 9.80 16.07
C GLY A 203 -8.84 9.17 15.77
N ILE A 204 -9.47 8.49 16.75
CA ILE A 204 -10.81 7.95 16.56
C ILE A 204 -11.81 9.11 16.43
N GLY A 205 -12.57 9.11 15.32
CA GLY A 205 -13.48 10.20 14.96
C GLY A 205 -12.89 11.17 13.94
N GLU A 206 -11.58 11.18 13.73
CA GLU A 206 -10.93 11.98 12.70
C GLU A 206 -11.42 11.58 11.32
N SER A 207 -11.56 12.57 10.44
CA SER A 207 -12.17 12.37 9.14
C SER A 207 -11.67 13.32 8.07
N PHE A 208 -11.88 12.92 6.82
CA PHE A 208 -11.65 13.74 5.62
C PHE A 208 -12.55 13.30 4.48
N VAL A 209 -12.64 14.10 3.44
CA VAL A 209 -13.43 13.82 2.24
C VAL A 209 -12.49 13.65 1.05
N ILE A 210 -12.63 12.55 0.33
CA ILE A 210 -11.99 12.34 -0.98
C ILE A 210 -12.95 12.84 -2.04
N LYS A 211 -12.52 13.81 -2.85
CA LYS A 211 -13.33 14.35 -3.95
C LYS A 211 -13.28 13.42 -5.14
N THR A 212 -14.41 13.20 -5.75
CA THR A 212 -14.51 12.41 -6.98
C THR A 212 -14.48 13.29 -8.23
N TRP A 213 -14.08 12.71 -9.36
CA TRP A 213 -14.20 13.34 -10.67
C TRP A 213 -15.51 12.95 -11.32
N LYS A 214 -16.15 13.87 -12.01
CA LYS A 214 -17.45 13.66 -12.68
C LYS A 214 -17.46 12.52 -13.71
N SER A 215 -16.30 12.08 -14.17
CA SER A 215 -16.15 10.98 -15.15
C SER A 215 -15.59 9.70 -14.53
N SER A 216 -15.45 9.63 -13.21
CA SER A 216 -14.87 8.45 -12.58
C SER A 216 -15.89 7.32 -12.42
N ASP A 217 -15.45 6.11 -12.67
CA ASP A 217 -16.13 4.85 -12.41
C ASP A 217 -15.53 4.09 -11.23
N ASP A 218 -14.99 4.85 -10.29
CA ASP A 218 -14.31 4.32 -9.11
C ASP A 218 -15.30 3.61 -8.18
N LYS A 219 -14.98 2.35 -7.88
CA LYS A 219 -15.81 1.48 -7.03
C LYS A 219 -15.09 1.02 -5.76
N TYR A 220 -13.85 1.46 -5.61
CA TYR A 220 -12.99 1.07 -4.50
C TYR A 220 -12.26 2.28 -3.92
N ILE A 221 -11.85 2.15 -2.67
CA ILE A 221 -10.80 2.94 -2.06
C ILE A 221 -9.56 2.07 -2.05
N LEU A 222 -8.49 2.48 -2.72
CA LEU A 222 -7.18 1.88 -2.64
C LEU A 222 -6.38 2.57 -1.53
N LEU A 223 -5.83 1.79 -0.60
CA LEU A 223 -5.07 2.34 0.51
C LEU A 223 -3.83 1.51 0.85
N MET A 224 -2.84 2.19 1.40
CA MET A 224 -1.69 1.62 2.11
C MET A 224 -1.70 2.16 3.53
N ASN A 225 -1.89 1.25 4.48
CA ASN A 225 -2.12 1.58 5.88
C ASN A 225 -0.81 1.86 6.64
N GLY A 226 -0.86 2.72 7.64
CA GLY A 226 0.23 2.95 8.55
C GLY A 226 1.34 3.90 8.05
N TYR A 227 2.38 4.06 8.86
CA TYR A 227 3.58 4.84 8.53
C TYR A 227 4.57 3.94 7.79
N ILE A 228 4.71 4.11 6.48
CA ILE A 228 5.63 3.33 5.64
C ILE A 228 6.93 4.11 5.46
N SER A 229 8.04 3.49 5.85
CA SER A 229 9.39 4.05 5.74
C SER A 229 10.40 2.94 5.47
N ALA A 230 11.16 3.05 4.40
CA ALA A 230 12.26 2.12 4.12
C ALA A 230 13.47 2.38 5.03
N SER A 231 13.70 3.64 5.40
CA SER A 231 14.79 4.03 6.28
C SER A 231 14.55 3.61 7.74
N ASN A 232 13.29 3.54 8.16
CA ASN A 232 12.89 3.10 9.49
C ASN A 232 11.60 2.25 9.47
N PRO A 233 11.66 0.98 9.04
CA PRO A 233 10.49 0.11 8.93
C PRO A 233 9.73 -0.11 10.24
N LYS A 234 10.36 0.15 11.39
CA LYS A 234 9.71 0.05 12.71
C LYS A 234 8.59 1.05 12.91
N LEU A 235 8.62 2.19 12.19
CA LEU A 235 7.58 3.21 12.28
C LEU A 235 6.19 2.66 11.96
N TYR A 236 6.10 1.59 11.16
CA TYR A 236 4.83 0.91 10.88
C TYR A 236 4.19 0.36 12.15
N ASP A 237 4.95 -0.41 12.95
CA ASP A 237 4.44 -1.01 14.20
C ASP A 237 4.48 -0.03 15.38
N GLU A 238 5.30 1.02 15.32
CA GLU A 238 5.41 2.05 16.36
C GLU A 238 4.23 3.03 16.37
N ASN A 239 3.62 3.31 15.21
CA ASN A 239 2.46 4.21 15.06
C ASN A 239 1.15 3.43 15.02
N GLY A 240 0.03 4.14 15.25
CA GLY A 240 -1.31 3.65 15.01
C GLY A 240 -1.57 3.40 13.52
N ARG A 241 -2.43 2.44 13.22
CA ARG A 241 -2.89 2.10 11.87
C ARG A 241 -4.38 1.92 11.88
N ILE A 242 -5.05 2.30 10.80
CA ILE A 242 -6.50 2.14 10.71
C ILE A 242 -6.88 0.66 10.83
N LYS A 243 -7.88 0.36 11.69
CA LYS A 243 -8.49 -0.96 11.81
C LYS A 243 -9.91 -0.98 11.29
N LYS A 244 -10.66 0.10 11.51
CA LYS A 244 -12.04 0.23 11.05
C LYS A 244 -12.31 1.64 10.59
N ILE A 245 -13.00 1.76 9.47
CA ILE A 245 -13.47 3.05 8.94
C ILE A 245 -14.97 3.04 8.71
N MET A 246 -15.59 4.22 8.81
CA MET A 246 -16.87 4.53 8.19
C MET A 246 -16.59 5.15 6.83
N VAL A 247 -17.24 4.64 5.81
CA VAL A 247 -17.30 5.25 4.48
C VAL A 247 -18.71 5.78 4.28
N GLU A 248 -18.82 7.07 3.94
CA GLU A 248 -20.09 7.77 3.79
C GLU A 248 -20.09 8.61 2.51
N GLY A 249 -21.13 8.46 1.70
CA GLY A 249 -21.38 9.34 0.56
C GLY A 249 -21.89 10.70 1.04
N VAL A 250 -21.20 11.77 0.68
CA VAL A 250 -21.48 13.12 1.18
C VAL A 250 -22.88 13.61 0.79
N THR A 251 -23.31 13.30 -0.44
CA THR A 251 -24.62 13.73 -0.97
C THR A 251 -25.73 12.75 -0.63
N SER A 252 -25.47 11.45 -0.81
CA SER A 252 -26.50 10.42 -0.60
C SER A 252 -26.76 10.10 0.87
N GLY A 253 -25.78 10.37 1.74
CA GLY A 253 -25.82 9.97 3.15
C GLY A 253 -25.74 8.46 3.36
N LYS A 254 -25.55 7.66 2.30
CA LYS A 254 -25.35 6.22 2.43
C LYS A 254 -24.00 5.96 3.10
N LYS A 255 -23.99 5.04 4.08
CA LYS A 255 -22.79 4.74 4.84
C LYS A 255 -22.64 3.27 5.20
N LYS A 256 -21.40 2.82 5.33
CA LYS A 256 -21.07 1.45 5.69
C LYS A 256 -19.72 1.41 6.41
N GLU A 257 -19.60 0.52 7.40
CA GLU A 257 -18.35 0.26 8.09
C GLU A 257 -17.52 -0.81 7.38
N PHE A 258 -16.20 -0.65 7.40
CA PHE A 258 -15.25 -1.60 6.83
C PHE A 258 -14.10 -1.86 7.78
N ILE A 259 -13.65 -3.11 7.79
CA ILE A 259 -12.40 -3.51 8.44
C ILE A 259 -11.28 -3.39 7.42
N VAL A 260 -10.22 -2.70 7.81
CA VAL A 260 -8.96 -2.56 7.06
C VAL A 260 -7.98 -3.58 7.61
N LYS A 261 -7.32 -4.34 6.74
CA LYS A 261 -6.30 -5.30 7.16
C LYS A 261 -5.06 -4.60 7.72
N ASP A 262 -4.43 -5.22 8.72
CA ASP A 262 -3.17 -4.72 9.30
C ASP A 262 -1.96 -5.17 8.46
N THR A 263 -1.85 -4.58 7.28
CA THR A 263 -0.76 -4.83 6.34
C THR A 263 -0.28 -3.53 5.68
N PRO A 264 1.04 -3.37 5.43
CA PRO A 264 1.57 -2.23 4.68
C PRO A 264 1.32 -2.35 3.18
N HIS A 265 0.90 -3.53 2.69
CA HIS A 265 0.63 -3.76 1.29
C HIS A 265 -0.62 -3.02 0.81
N PRO A 266 -0.68 -2.61 -0.47
CA PRO A 266 -1.88 -1.99 -1.04
C PRO A 266 -3.07 -2.95 -0.98
N GLN A 267 -4.21 -2.44 -0.56
CA GLN A 267 -5.48 -3.15 -0.43
C GLN A 267 -6.64 -2.25 -0.78
N THR A 268 -7.79 -2.83 -1.09
CA THR A 268 -8.99 -2.06 -1.41
C THR A 268 -10.14 -2.30 -0.46
N VAL A 269 -10.99 -1.28 -0.37
CA VAL A 269 -12.31 -1.32 0.27
C VAL A 269 -13.36 -1.08 -0.82
N ASP A 270 -14.34 -1.97 -0.93
CA ASP A 270 -15.42 -1.88 -1.92
C ASP A 270 -16.45 -0.82 -1.50
N ILE A 271 -16.58 0.23 -2.32
CA ILE A 271 -17.53 1.33 -2.13
C ILE A 271 -18.65 1.35 -3.18
N SER A 272 -18.84 0.27 -3.92
CA SER A 272 -19.89 0.14 -4.97
C SER A 272 -21.33 0.30 -4.45
N PHE A 273 -21.53 0.34 -3.13
CA PHE A 273 -22.81 0.66 -2.50
C PHE A 273 -23.17 2.15 -2.61
N LEU A 274 -22.20 3.02 -2.88
CA LEU A 274 -22.40 4.44 -3.12
C LEU A 274 -22.88 4.69 -4.57
N PRO A 275 -23.61 5.78 -4.81
CA PRO A 275 -23.85 6.26 -6.16
C PRO A 275 -22.55 6.57 -6.90
N GLU A 276 -22.59 6.52 -8.23
CA GLU A 276 -21.47 6.98 -9.06
C GLU A 276 -21.20 8.46 -8.83
N GLN A 277 -19.93 8.86 -8.95
CA GLN A 277 -19.48 10.25 -8.86
C GLN A 277 -19.80 10.92 -7.50
N GLU A 278 -19.84 10.14 -6.44
CA GLU A 278 -20.08 10.65 -5.09
C GLU A 278 -18.79 11.00 -4.37
N ASP A 279 -18.73 12.17 -3.74
CA ASP A 279 -17.66 12.50 -2.79
C ASP A 279 -17.73 11.57 -1.58
N VAL A 280 -16.58 11.09 -1.14
CA VAL A 280 -16.49 10.02 -0.14
C VAL A 280 -15.87 10.52 1.14
N LYS A 281 -16.67 10.57 2.22
CA LYS A 281 -16.17 10.87 3.56
C LYS A 281 -15.65 9.61 4.22
N ILE A 282 -14.44 9.68 4.74
CA ILE A 282 -13.79 8.65 5.55
C ILE A 282 -13.73 9.12 6.99
N THR A 283 -14.14 8.26 7.92
CA THR A 283 -14.02 8.52 9.37
C THR A 283 -13.35 7.31 10.03
N ILE A 284 -12.35 7.55 10.87
CA ILE A 284 -11.66 6.51 11.65
C ILE A 284 -12.56 6.07 12.80
N LEU A 285 -12.89 4.78 12.87
CA LEU A 285 -13.73 4.21 13.94
C LEU A 285 -12.95 3.36 14.94
N ASP A 286 -11.87 2.70 14.52
CA ASP A 286 -11.01 1.86 15.36
C ASP A 286 -9.61 1.76 14.75
N VAL A 287 -8.60 1.46 15.57
CA VAL A 287 -7.20 1.41 15.17
C VAL A 287 -6.48 0.19 15.71
N TYR A 288 -5.51 -0.29 14.94
CA TYR A 288 -4.45 -1.13 15.47
C TYR A 288 -3.46 -0.21 16.18
N LYS A 289 -3.39 -0.33 17.51
CA LYS A 289 -2.56 0.56 18.34
C LYS A 289 -1.08 0.37 18.02
N GLY A 290 -0.38 1.48 17.94
CA GLY A 290 1.07 1.51 17.85
C GLY A 290 1.73 1.09 19.17
N THR A 291 2.99 0.68 19.09
CA THR A 291 3.76 0.26 20.27
C THR A 291 4.45 1.43 20.99
N LYS A 292 4.48 2.60 20.36
CA LYS A 292 5.25 3.74 20.87
C LYS A 292 4.50 5.08 20.78
N TYR A 293 3.86 5.36 19.64
CA TYR A 293 3.15 6.62 19.38
C TYR A 293 1.65 6.35 19.36
N GLU A 294 0.88 7.31 19.85
CA GLU A 294 -0.59 7.25 19.81
C GLU A 294 -1.18 7.88 18.54
N ASP A 295 -0.32 8.34 17.63
CA ASP A 295 -0.73 8.94 16.36
C ASP A 295 -1.08 7.83 15.34
N THR A 296 -2.19 8.02 14.62
CA THR A 296 -2.61 7.12 13.54
C THR A 296 -2.18 7.67 12.19
N ALA A 297 -1.45 6.86 11.44
CA ALA A 297 -0.91 7.19 10.13
C ALA A 297 -1.62 6.45 9.00
N ILE A 298 -1.75 7.10 7.86
CA ILE A 298 -2.14 6.51 6.58
C ILE A 298 -1.12 6.95 5.54
N HIS A 299 -0.49 5.98 4.86
CA HIS A 299 0.54 6.30 3.88
C HIS A 299 -0.04 6.77 2.55
N PHE A 300 -1.12 6.12 2.10
CA PHE A 300 -1.73 6.36 0.80
C PHE A 300 -3.22 6.01 0.84
N MET A 301 -4.07 6.81 0.19
CA MET A 301 -5.50 6.50 0.05
C MET A 301 -6.13 7.30 -1.08
N ILE A 302 -6.63 6.63 -2.11
CA ILE A 302 -7.27 7.22 -3.27
C ILE A 302 -8.53 6.47 -3.68
N LEU A 303 -9.38 7.06 -4.51
CA LEU A 303 -10.43 6.32 -5.21
C LEU A 303 -9.83 5.48 -6.34
N TRP A 304 -10.42 4.30 -6.60
CA TRP A 304 -9.83 3.32 -7.51
C TRP A 304 -10.91 2.49 -8.21
N ARG A 305 -10.58 1.95 -9.39
CA ARG A 305 -11.55 1.24 -10.26
C ARG A 305 -11.66 -0.25 -10.00
N THR A 306 -10.61 -0.89 -9.54
CA THR A 306 -10.51 -2.35 -9.47
C THR A 306 -10.21 -2.84 -8.06
N GLU A 307 -10.60 -4.08 -7.75
CA GLU A 307 -10.21 -4.73 -6.51
C GLU A 307 -8.71 -4.99 -6.47
N VAL A 308 -8.09 -4.76 -5.31
CA VAL A 308 -6.68 -5.06 -5.04
C VAL A 308 -6.56 -5.95 -3.81
N ILE A 309 -6.00 -7.13 -3.99
CA ILE A 309 -5.73 -8.09 -2.94
C ILE A 309 -4.29 -7.88 -2.46
N PRO A 310 -4.05 -7.60 -1.16
CA PRO A 310 -2.69 -7.41 -0.66
C PRO A 310 -1.86 -8.68 -0.77
N TYR A 311 -0.58 -8.51 -1.06
CA TYR A 311 0.42 -9.58 -0.97
C TYR A 311 0.75 -9.84 0.51
N GLU A 312 0.72 -11.10 0.95
CA GLU A 312 1.04 -11.50 2.34
C GLU A 312 2.12 -12.59 2.39
#